data_3cd71c0b5cfd7480c084121e8c8a1b4b
#
_entry.id   3cd71c0b5cfd7480c084121e8c8a1b4b
#
_cell.length_a   1.000
_cell.length_b   1.000
_cell.length_c   1.000
_cell.angle_alpha   90.00
_cell.angle_beta   90.00
_cell.angle_gamma   90.00
#
_symmetry.space_group_name_H-M   'P 1'
#
loop_
_entity.id
_entity.type
_entity.pdbx_description
1 polymer ?
#
loop_
_entity_poly.entity_id
_entity_poly.type
_entity_poly.pdbx_seq_one_letter_code
_entity_poly.pdbx_strand_id
1 'polypeptide(L)'
;MPRFAKLPRRPFRLDYLLIALFVAGGVVLYGIDWLARHPEHDPRAPLTITQEEGWATGGKLAALREDGAACRDVLTRSDIEFESLEPAGEGQCRRADRLLPATDAAPGLAFTPRRADATCAVHAGLAWWLDHRVQPAARELLDSEVVRIVQLGTANCRRVNGSESGRWSEHATGNAIDIAAFELADGRRISVREDWTSQGPEGVFLKTVRDGACDVFGTTLSPDYNALHADHFHLDQAQRGYGGFCR
;
A
#
# COMPACT_ATOMS: atom_id res chain seq x y z
N MET A 1 -31.97 50.98 -57.97
CA MET A 1 -31.08 50.68 -56.86
C MET A 1 -31.65 49.46 -56.16
N PRO A 2 -31.02 48.27 -56.19
CA PRO A 2 -31.53 47.08 -55.53
C PRO A 2 -31.24 47.17 -54.02
N ARG A 3 -32.26 46.96 -53.19
CA ARG A 3 -32.12 46.85 -51.73
C ARG A 3 -31.59 45.44 -51.38
N PHE A 4 -30.35 45.36 -50.90
CA PHE A 4 -29.82 44.13 -50.31
C PHE A 4 -30.58 43.80 -49.01
N ALA A 5 -31.33 42.73 -49.04
CA ALA A 5 -31.97 42.17 -47.85
C ALA A 5 -30.89 41.80 -46.83
N LYS A 6 -30.96 42.37 -45.60
CA LYS A 6 -30.13 41.99 -44.48
C LYS A 6 -30.53 40.57 -44.08
N LEU A 7 -29.62 39.59 -44.28
CA LEU A 7 -29.75 38.25 -43.73
C LEU A 7 -29.92 38.31 -42.19
N PRO A 8 -30.88 37.56 -41.62
CA PRO A 8 -31.07 37.54 -40.17
C PRO A 8 -29.79 37.01 -39.50
N ARG A 9 -29.26 37.76 -38.56
CA ARG A 9 -28.19 37.29 -37.69
C ARG A 9 -28.76 36.15 -36.84
N ARG A 10 -28.46 34.90 -37.19
CA ARG A 10 -28.79 33.73 -36.38
C ARG A 10 -28.21 33.90 -34.97
N PRO A 11 -28.90 33.44 -33.94
CA PRO A 11 -28.35 33.39 -32.60
C PRO A 11 -27.28 32.29 -32.51
N PHE A 12 -26.10 32.62 -32.92
CA PHE A 12 -24.89 31.73 -32.89
C PHE A 12 -24.65 31.07 -31.51
N ARG A 13 -25.29 31.56 -30.45
CA ARG A 13 -25.09 31.11 -29.09
C ARG A 13 -25.73 29.75 -28.76
N LEU A 14 -26.90 29.45 -29.32
CA LEU A 14 -27.64 28.22 -29.02
C LEU A 14 -27.00 26.99 -29.71
N ASP A 15 -26.58 27.13 -30.96
CA ASP A 15 -25.93 26.07 -31.70
C ASP A 15 -24.61 25.68 -31.06
N TYR A 16 -23.80 26.65 -30.63
CA TYR A 16 -22.55 26.36 -29.89
C TYR A 16 -22.78 25.71 -28.54
N LEU A 17 -23.86 26.10 -27.84
CA LEU A 17 -24.23 25.52 -26.55
C LEU A 17 -24.66 24.05 -26.72
N LEU A 18 -25.44 23.75 -27.74
CA LEU A 18 -25.85 22.37 -28.07
C LEU A 18 -24.64 21.52 -28.47
N ILE A 19 -23.74 22.05 -29.29
CA ILE A 19 -22.49 21.35 -29.66
C ILE A 19 -21.63 21.12 -28.42
N ALA A 20 -21.45 22.12 -27.56
CA ALA A 20 -20.67 21.98 -26.33
C ALA A 20 -21.26 20.93 -25.38
N LEU A 21 -22.60 20.91 -25.23
CA LEU A 21 -23.29 19.88 -24.43
C LEU A 21 -23.10 18.46 -25.01
N PHE A 22 -23.19 18.34 -26.34
CA PHE A 22 -22.98 17.05 -27.02
C PHE A 22 -21.55 16.56 -26.86
N VAL A 23 -20.57 17.46 -27.05
CA VAL A 23 -19.15 17.11 -26.84
C VAL A 23 -18.88 16.77 -25.37
N ALA A 24 -19.40 17.56 -24.42
CA ALA A 24 -19.26 17.27 -23.00
C ALA A 24 -19.89 15.91 -22.62
N GLY A 25 -21.09 15.64 -23.14
CA GLY A 25 -21.75 14.34 -22.97
C GLY A 25 -20.90 13.18 -23.53
N GLY A 26 -20.35 13.34 -24.72
CA GLY A 26 -19.46 12.35 -25.35
C GLY A 26 -18.19 12.12 -24.52
N VAL A 27 -17.58 13.18 -24.00
CA VAL A 27 -16.38 13.07 -23.12
C VAL A 27 -16.72 12.34 -21.82
N VAL A 28 -17.86 12.64 -21.21
CA VAL A 28 -18.31 11.97 -19.97
C VAL A 28 -18.56 10.49 -20.22
N LEU A 29 -19.28 10.14 -21.29
CA LEU A 29 -19.56 8.74 -21.63
C LEU A 29 -18.27 7.97 -21.95
N TYR A 30 -17.36 8.59 -22.71
CA TYR A 30 -16.04 8.01 -22.96
C TYR A 30 -15.25 7.81 -21.68
N GLY A 31 -15.26 8.79 -20.77
CA GLY A 31 -14.58 8.70 -19.48
C GLY A 31 -15.12 7.57 -18.60
N ILE A 32 -16.45 7.39 -18.55
CA ILE A 32 -17.10 6.31 -17.81
C ILE A 32 -16.70 4.94 -18.40
N ASP A 33 -16.77 4.81 -19.72
CA ASP A 33 -16.40 3.56 -20.41
C ASP A 33 -14.91 3.26 -20.28
N TRP A 34 -14.07 4.29 -20.31
CA TRP A 34 -12.62 4.14 -20.07
C TRP A 34 -12.33 3.67 -18.64
N LEU A 35 -12.92 4.31 -17.62
CA LEU A 35 -12.77 3.90 -16.22
C LEU A 35 -13.28 2.48 -15.96
N ALA A 36 -14.36 2.06 -16.64
CA ALA A 36 -14.87 0.69 -16.52
C ALA A 36 -13.87 -0.37 -17.03
N ARG A 37 -13.03 0.01 -18.00
CA ARG A 37 -11.95 -0.84 -18.54
C ARG A 37 -10.62 -0.70 -17.82
N HIS A 38 -10.47 0.36 -17.00
CA HIS A 38 -9.27 0.69 -16.23
C HIS A 38 -9.61 0.81 -14.73
N PRO A 39 -9.96 -0.30 -14.05
CA PRO A 39 -10.36 -0.28 -12.65
C PRO A 39 -9.26 0.23 -11.71
N GLU A 40 -7.98 0.14 -12.09
CA GLU A 40 -6.83 0.69 -11.38
C GLU A 40 -6.89 2.22 -11.25
N HIS A 41 -7.64 2.87 -12.15
CA HIS A 41 -7.86 4.31 -12.19
C HIS A 41 -9.22 4.74 -11.61
N ASP A 42 -10.18 3.83 -11.39
CA ASP A 42 -11.46 4.17 -10.76
C ASP A 42 -11.37 4.01 -9.22
N PRO A 43 -11.48 5.10 -8.44
CA PRO A 43 -11.43 5.03 -6.97
C PRO A 43 -12.58 4.24 -6.35
N ARG A 44 -13.67 3.96 -7.10
CA ARG A 44 -14.83 3.17 -6.66
C ARG A 44 -14.72 1.69 -7.01
N ALA A 45 -13.86 1.36 -7.97
CA ALA A 45 -13.66 -0.02 -8.38
C ALA A 45 -12.96 -0.81 -7.26
N PRO A 46 -13.36 -2.07 -7.02
CA PRO A 46 -12.71 -2.91 -6.03
C PRO A 46 -11.21 -3.07 -6.31
N LEU A 47 -10.39 -3.06 -5.23
CA LEU A 47 -8.97 -3.35 -5.32
C LEU A 47 -8.74 -4.86 -5.35
N THR A 48 -7.76 -5.33 -6.14
CA THR A 48 -7.10 -6.63 -6.01
C THR A 48 -5.59 -6.42 -5.91
N ILE A 49 -4.90 -7.29 -5.18
CA ILE A 49 -3.45 -7.12 -4.94
C ILE A 49 -2.64 -7.20 -6.23
N THR A 50 -3.03 -8.07 -7.16
CA THR A 50 -2.29 -8.31 -8.41
C THR A 50 -2.69 -7.39 -9.56
N GLN A 51 -3.64 -6.45 -9.37
CA GLN A 51 -4.00 -5.51 -10.44
C GLN A 51 -2.86 -4.53 -10.72
N GLU A 52 -2.78 -4.02 -11.95
CA GLU A 52 -1.83 -2.96 -12.30
C GLU A 52 -2.01 -1.72 -11.40
N GLU A 53 -0.92 -1.00 -11.17
CA GLU A 53 -0.96 0.23 -10.39
C GLU A 53 -1.55 1.38 -11.21
N GLY A 54 -2.51 2.10 -10.63
CA GLY A 54 -3.11 3.28 -11.21
C GLY A 54 -3.11 4.46 -10.25
N TRP A 55 -3.53 5.64 -10.74
CA TRP A 55 -3.57 6.84 -9.90
C TRP A 55 -4.56 6.74 -8.73
N ALA A 56 -5.53 5.82 -8.75
CA ALA A 56 -6.46 5.58 -7.64
C ALA A 56 -5.93 4.58 -6.60
N THR A 57 -4.89 3.82 -6.91
CA THR A 57 -4.39 2.71 -6.09
C THR A 57 -3.99 3.13 -4.68
N GLY A 58 -3.19 4.18 -4.55
CA GLY A 58 -2.76 4.69 -3.23
C GLY A 58 -3.94 5.11 -2.35
N GLY A 59 -4.97 5.75 -2.94
CA GLY A 59 -6.19 6.10 -2.23
C GLY A 59 -6.99 4.87 -1.78
N LYS A 60 -7.08 3.84 -2.61
CA LYS A 60 -7.76 2.57 -2.27
C LYS A 60 -7.04 1.86 -1.12
N LEU A 61 -5.71 1.74 -1.18
CA LEU A 61 -4.91 1.15 -0.11
C LEU A 61 -5.07 1.93 1.21
N ALA A 62 -5.04 3.26 1.14
CA ALA A 62 -5.24 4.10 2.31
C ALA A 62 -6.63 3.91 2.95
N ALA A 63 -7.68 3.72 2.14
CA ALA A 63 -9.04 3.49 2.62
C ALA A 63 -9.19 2.18 3.42
N LEU A 64 -8.35 1.16 3.17
CA LEU A 64 -8.36 -0.10 3.91
C LEU A 64 -8.00 0.05 5.39
N ARG A 65 -7.36 1.15 5.76
CA ARG A 65 -7.00 1.47 7.15
C ARG A 65 -8.24 1.73 8.01
N GLU A 66 -9.33 2.16 7.39
CA GLU A 66 -10.58 2.55 8.09
C GLU A 66 -11.66 1.49 7.97
N ASP A 67 -11.57 0.60 6.98
CA ASP A 67 -12.58 -0.40 6.67
C ASP A 67 -11.98 -1.81 6.65
N GLY A 68 -11.99 -2.45 7.81
CA GLY A 68 -11.49 -3.83 7.95
C GLY A 68 -12.33 -4.86 7.18
N ALA A 69 -13.61 -4.61 6.90
CA ALA A 69 -14.43 -5.49 6.08
C ALA A 69 -14.00 -5.41 4.61
N ALA A 70 -13.93 -4.18 4.06
CA ALA A 70 -13.42 -3.96 2.71
C ALA A 70 -11.99 -4.50 2.54
N CYS A 71 -11.15 -4.38 3.57
CA CYS A 71 -9.80 -4.93 3.57
C CYS A 71 -9.81 -6.46 3.42
N ARG A 72 -10.62 -7.19 4.20
CA ARG A 72 -10.75 -8.65 4.09
C ARG A 72 -11.27 -9.08 2.73
N ASP A 73 -12.20 -8.31 2.16
CA ASP A 73 -12.71 -8.56 0.81
C ASP A 73 -11.61 -8.42 -0.24
N VAL A 74 -10.66 -7.49 -0.07
CA VAL A 74 -9.48 -7.35 -0.95
C VAL A 74 -8.59 -8.59 -0.84
N LEU A 75 -8.24 -9.04 0.36
CA LEU A 75 -7.42 -10.24 0.54
C LEU A 75 -8.10 -11.48 -0.06
N THR A 76 -9.39 -11.70 0.23
CA THR A 76 -10.16 -12.83 -0.29
C THR A 76 -10.23 -12.80 -1.82
N ARG A 77 -10.49 -11.65 -2.41
CA ARG A 77 -10.57 -11.46 -3.88
C ARG A 77 -9.22 -11.67 -4.56
N SER A 78 -8.14 -11.51 -3.81
CA SER A 78 -6.76 -11.71 -4.27
C SER A 78 -6.21 -13.11 -3.95
N ASP A 79 -7.08 -14.04 -3.56
CA ASP A 79 -6.74 -15.42 -3.20
C ASP A 79 -5.70 -15.53 -2.06
N ILE A 80 -5.68 -14.54 -1.16
CA ILE A 80 -4.82 -14.54 0.02
C ILE A 80 -5.60 -15.12 1.19
N GLU A 81 -5.25 -16.33 1.58
CA GLU A 81 -5.86 -17.02 2.72
C GLU A 81 -5.39 -16.44 4.06
N PHE A 82 -6.31 -16.27 4.99
CA PHE A 82 -6.02 -15.78 6.35
C PHE A 82 -6.99 -16.35 7.39
N GLU A 83 -6.53 -16.39 8.62
CA GLU A 83 -7.35 -16.65 9.80
C GLU A 83 -7.67 -15.32 10.50
N SER A 84 -8.94 -15.06 10.77
CA SER A 84 -9.37 -13.96 11.64
C SER A 84 -9.26 -14.41 13.10
N LEU A 85 -8.51 -13.67 13.90
CA LEU A 85 -8.32 -13.98 15.31
C LEU A 85 -9.27 -13.16 16.18
N GLU A 86 -9.65 -13.72 17.34
CA GLU A 86 -10.44 -13.00 18.33
C GLU A 86 -9.72 -11.75 18.82
N PRO A 87 -10.45 -10.64 19.10
CA PRO A 87 -9.87 -9.45 19.69
C PRO A 87 -9.07 -9.76 20.97
N ALA A 88 -7.95 -9.07 21.18
CA ALA A 88 -7.08 -9.27 22.32
C ALA A 88 -6.56 -7.94 22.89
N GLY A 89 -6.14 -7.94 24.16
CA GLY A 89 -5.65 -6.75 24.85
C GLY A 89 -6.78 -5.83 25.31
N GLU A 90 -6.42 -4.79 26.05
CA GLU A 90 -7.35 -3.85 26.67
C GLU A 90 -6.89 -2.41 26.50
N GLY A 91 -7.82 -1.46 26.68
CA GLY A 91 -7.52 -0.03 26.62
C GLY A 91 -6.85 0.38 25.31
N GLN A 92 -5.74 1.09 25.41
CA GLN A 92 -4.96 1.56 24.26
C GLN A 92 -4.20 0.44 23.52
N CYS A 93 -4.11 -0.74 24.12
CA CYS A 93 -3.46 -1.90 23.55
C CYS A 93 -4.48 -2.94 23.07
N ARG A 94 -5.76 -2.56 22.93
CA ARG A 94 -6.78 -3.42 22.37
C ARG A 94 -6.55 -3.59 20.89
N ARG A 95 -6.31 -4.83 20.46
CA ARG A 95 -6.21 -5.24 19.07
C ARG A 95 -7.55 -5.83 18.63
N ALA A 96 -8.36 -4.99 18.01
CA ALA A 96 -9.71 -5.37 17.56
C ALA A 96 -9.68 -6.07 16.19
N ASP A 97 -8.78 -5.64 15.32
CA ASP A 97 -8.54 -6.22 14.01
C ASP A 97 -7.27 -7.07 14.06
N ARG A 98 -7.41 -8.38 13.92
CA ARG A 98 -6.29 -9.33 14.00
C ARG A 98 -6.43 -10.37 12.91
N LEU A 99 -5.45 -10.43 12.03
CA LEU A 99 -5.34 -11.45 11.02
C LEU A 99 -4.01 -12.18 11.13
N LEU A 100 -4.03 -13.44 10.76
CA LEU A 100 -2.85 -14.26 10.59
C LEU A 100 -2.91 -14.87 9.17
N PRO A 101 -2.03 -14.45 8.24
CA PRO A 101 -1.97 -15.07 6.91
C PRO A 101 -1.66 -16.56 7.03
N ALA A 102 -2.28 -17.36 6.17
CA ALA A 102 -1.91 -18.76 6.04
C ALA A 102 -0.44 -18.86 5.58
N THR A 103 0.22 -19.94 5.96
CA THR A 103 1.57 -20.22 5.45
C THR A 103 1.48 -20.36 3.94
N ASP A 104 2.32 -19.62 3.22
CA ASP A 104 2.34 -19.59 1.74
C ASP A 104 1.09 -18.98 1.08
N ALA A 105 0.35 -18.11 1.80
CA ALA A 105 -0.84 -17.40 1.31
C ALA A 105 -0.58 -16.58 0.04
N ALA A 106 0.64 -16.04 -0.12
CA ALA A 106 1.08 -15.35 -1.33
C ALA A 106 2.61 -15.43 -1.46
N PRO A 107 3.17 -15.32 -2.67
CA PRO A 107 4.62 -15.32 -2.88
C PRO A 107 5.33 -14.27 -2.01
N GLY A 108 6.23 -14.72 -1.13
CA GLY A 108 6.97 -13.87 -0.20
C GLY A 108 6.21 -13.45 1.06
N LEU A 109 4.92 -13.75 1.20
CA LEU A 109 4.13 -13.45 2.41
C LEU A 109 4.28 -14.55 3.49
N ALA A 110 5.39 -15.25 3.49
CA ALA A 110 5.79 -16.13 4.58
C ALA A 110 6.69 -15.39 5.57
N PHE A 111 6.62 -15.75 6.84
CA PHE A 111 7.31 -15.02 7.90
C PHE A 111 8.24 -15.91 8.75
N THR A 112 9.32 -15.30 9.25
CA THR A 112 10.17 -15.84 10.31
C THR A 112 10.30 -14.78 11.43
N PRO A 113 9.85 -15.01 12.67
CA PRO A 113 8.98 -16.12 13.10
C PRO A 113 7.64 -16.19 12.36
N ARG A 114 7.04 -17.36 12.24
CA ARG A 114 5.84 -17.60 11.42
C ARG A 114 4.63 -16.76 11.81
N ARG A 115 4.49 -16.38 13.08
CA ARG A 115 3.31 -15.67 13.57
C ARG A 115 3.47 -14.16 13.38
N ALA A 116 2.87 -13.63 12.35
CA ALA A 116 2.74 -12.19 12.09
C ALA A 116 1.27 -11.76 12.29
N ASP A 117 0.84 -11.67 13.54
CA ASP A 117 -0.53 -11.31 13.94
C ASP A 117 -0.68 -9.78 13.90
N ALA A 118 -1.19 -9.25 12.80
CA ALA A 118 -1.35 -7.82 12.55
C ALA A 118 -2.75 -7.47 12.05
N THR A 119 -3.01 -6.17 11.85
CA THR A 119 -4.26 -5.70 11.25
C THR A 119 -4.36 -6.13 9.78
N CYS A 120 -5.59 -6.21 9.27
CA CYS A 120 -5.82 -6.46 7.85
C CYS A 120 -5.09 -5.47 6.96
N ALA A 121 -5.12 -4.18 7.29
CA ALA A 121 -4.46 -3.14 6.50
C ALA A 121 -2.94 -3.34 6.40
N VAL A 122 -2.28 -3.83 7.47
CA VAL A 122 -0.85 -4.18 7.42
C VAL A 122 -0.62 -5.33 6.43
N HIS A 123 -1.42 -6.40 6.48
CA HIS A 123 -1.27 -7.54 5.57
C HIS A 123 -1.58 -7.20 4.12
N ALA A 124 -2.62 -6.41 3.85
CA ALA A 124 -2.93 -5.94 2.50
C ALA A 124 -1.81 -5.04 1.95
N GLY A 125 -1.28 -4.14 2.78
CA GLY A 125 -0.12 -3.32 2.42
C GLY A 125 1.12 -4.15 2.12
N LEU A 126 1.43 -5.17 2.96
CA LEU A 126 2.54 -6.09 2.73
C LEU A 126 2.37 -6.87 1.43
N ALA A 127 1.20 -7.43 1.17
CA ALA A 127 0.93 -8.19 -0.04
C ALA A 127 1.10 -7.31 -1.29
N TRP A 128 0.53 -6.09 -1.28
CA TRP A 128 0.72 -5.13 -2.37
C TRP A 128 2.19 -4.77 -2.58
N TRP A 129 2.88 -4.40 -1.51
CA TRP A 129 4.28 -4.02 -1.54
C TRP A 129 5.20 -5.14 -2.03
N LEU A 130 4.94 -6.39 -1.58
CA LEU A 130 5.67 -7.56 -2.05
C LEU A 130 5.50 -7.76 -3.55
N ASP A 131 4.27 -7.74 -4.05
CA ASP A 131 3.98 -8.00 -5.45
C ASP A 131 4.54 -6.91 -6.38
N HIS A 132 4.33 -5.64 -6.02
CA HIS A 132 4.61 -4.50 -6.91
C HIS A 132 5.98 -3.85 -6.71
N ARG A 133 6.67 -4.10 -5.60
CA ARG A 133 7.96 -3.46 -5.29
C ARG A 133 9.05 -4.46 -4.95
N VAL A 134 8.79 -5.35 -4.00
CA VAL A 134 9.84 -6.24 -3.48
C VAL A 134 10.22 -7.30 -4.50
N GLN A 135 9.26 -8.02 -5.04
CA GLN A 135 9.53 -9.10 -6.00
C GLN A 135 10.16 -8.59 -7.31
N PRO A 136 9.67 -7.49 -7.93
CA PRO A 136 10.35 -6.90 -9.08
C PRO A 136 11.80 -6.51 -8.78
N ALA A 137 12.03 -5.81 -7.66
CA ALA A 137 13.37 -5.38 -7.27
C ALA A 137 14.30 -6.58 -6.97
N ALA A 138 13.78 -7.64 -6.34
CA ALA A 138 14.56 -8.83 -6.07
C ALA A 138 14.97 -9.56 -7.35
N ARG A 139 14.06 -9.72 -8.30
CA ARG A 139 14.37 -10.31 -9.60
C ARG A 139 15.37 -9.48 -10.40
N GLU A 140 15.21 -8.15 -10.42
CA GLU A 140 16.06 -7.26 -11.21
C GLU A 140 17.46 -7.10 -10.62
N LEU A 141 17.56 -6.91 -9.30
CA LEU A 141 18.81 -6.54 -8.64
C LEU A 141 19.57 -7.74 -8.06
N LEU A 142 18.83 -8.80 -7.67
CA LEU A 142 19.40 -9.94 -6.96
C LEU A 142 19.33 -11.25 -7.76
N ASP A 143 18.71 -11.25 -8.94
CA ASP A 143 18.46 -12.44 -9.79
C ASP A 143 17.83 -13.60 -8.99
N SER A 144 16.92 -13.26 -8.06
CA SER A 144 16.23 -14.23 -7.20
C SER A 144 14.90 -13.65 -6.73
N GLU A 145 14.05 -14.47 -6.10
CA GLU A 145 12.79 -14.05 -5.52
C GLU A 145 12.85 -14.07 -4.00
N VAL A 146 12.12 -13.15 -3.36
CA VAL A 146 11.91 -13.21 -1.90
C VAL A 146 10.89 -14.30 -1.60
N VAL A 147 11.28 -15.28 -0.78
CA VAL A 147 10.41 -16.37 -0.35
C VAL A 147 9.92 -16.19 1.09
N ARG A 148 10.57 -15.32 1.88
CA ARG A 148 10.18 -15.10 3.28
C ARG A 148 10.66 -13.75 3.81
N ILE A 149 9.86 -13.15 4.69
CA ILE A 149 10.20 -11.96 5.47
C ILE A 149 10.64 -12.38 6.87
N VAL A 150 11.79 -11.90 7.33
CA VAL A 150 12.23 -12.02 8.72
C VAL A 150 11.75 -10.81 9.48
N GLN A 151 10.82 -11.02 10.43
CA GLN A 151 10.19 -9.94 11.19
C GLN A 151 10.59 -9.97 12.67
N LEU A 152 10.58 -8.81 13.33
CA LEU A 152 10.89 -8.64 14.75
C LEU A 152 9.65 -8.49 15.64
N GLY A 153 8.47 -8.33 15.03
CA GLY A 153 7.22 -8.26 15.76
C GLY A 153 6.20 -7.33 15.08
N THR A 154 4.94 -7.61 15.38
CA THR A 154 3.78 -6.83 14.91
C THR A 154 3.07 -6.14 16.07
N ALA A 155 3.13 -6.70 17.27
CA ALA A 155 2.38 -6.22 18.44
C ALA A 155 3.28 -6.07 19.67
N ASN A 156 3.26 -4.85 20.22
CA ASN A 156 3.96 -4.51 21.46
C ASN A 156 3.25 -3.35 22.14
N CYS A 157 2.69 -3.60 23.32
CA CYS A 157 1.97 -2.58 24.10
C CYS A 157 2.93 -1.57 24.72
N ARG A 158 3.33 -0.57 23.95
CA ARG A 158 4.24 0.48 24.39
C ARG A 158 3.95 1.81 23.69
N ARG A 159 4.40 2.89 24.29
CA ARG A 159 4.45 4.19 23.61
C ARG A 159 5.61 4.27 22.62
N VAL A 160 5.54 5.24 21.72
CA VAL A 160 6.60 5.49 20.73
C VAL A 160 7.95 5.65 21.46
N ASN A 161 8.98 4.97 20.95
CA ASN A 161 10.34 4.91 21.51
C ASN A 161 10.42 4.39 22.96
N GLY A 162 9.38 3.67 23.44
CA GLY A 162 9.36 3.18 24.82
C GLY A 162 9.24 4.27 25.89
N SER A 163 8.79 5.47 25.53
CA SER A 163 8.66 6.60 26.47
C SER A 163 7.53 6.39 27.49
N GLU A 164 7.63 7.01 28.65
CA GLU A 164 6.60 6.94 29.70
C GLU A 164 5.35 7.77 29.36
N SER A 165 5.46 8.75 28.47
CA SER A 165 4.39 9.65 28.04
C SER A 165 4.38 9.84 26.53
N GLY A 166 3.34 10.51 25.99
CA GLY A 166 3.21 10.78 24.56
C GLY A 166 2.32 9.76 23.85
N ARG A 167 2.46 9.67 22.51
CA ARG A 167 1.61 8.81 21.67
C ARG A 167 1.93 7.33 21.85
N TRP A 168 0.89 6.50 21.72
CA TRP A 168 1.05 5.06 21.62
C TRP A 168 1.66 4.69 20.26
N SER A 169 2.49 3.65 20.26
CA SER A 169 3.02 3.05 19.05
C SER A 169 1.90 2.33 18.30
N GLU A 170 1.98 2.27 16.98
CA GLU A 170 1.07 1.45 16.16
C GLU A 170 1.21 -0.05 16.47
N HIS A 171 2.34 -0.50 16.98
CA HIS A 171 2.50 -1.84 17.54
C HIS A 171 1.54 -2.13 18.70
N ALA A 172 1.08 -1.12 19.44
CA ALA A 172 0.17 -1.32 20.57
C ALA A 172 -1.16 -1.94 20.12
N THR A 173 -1.60 -1.64 18.92
CA THR A 173 -2.82 -2.19 18.30
C THR A 173 -2.55 -3.28 17.26
N GLY A 174 -1.29 -3.65 17.02
CA GLY A 174 -0.91 -4.57 15.94
C GLY A 174 -0.97 -3.96 14.55
N ASN A 175 -0.98 -2.63 14.46
CA ASN A 175 -1.08 -1.88 13.20
C ASN A 175 0.29 -1.54 12.60
N ALA A 176 1.30 -2.34 12.92
CA ALA A 176 2.67 -2.18 12.44
C ALA A 176 3.37 -3.54 12.33
N ILE A 177 4.48 -3.55 11.59
CA ILE A 177 5.42 -4.67 11.51
C ILE A 177 6.85 -4.12 11.40
N ASP A 178 7.78 -4.78 12.11
CA ASP A 178 9.22 -4.52 11.99
C ASP A 178 9.87 -5.63 11.16
N ILE A 179 10.55 -5.26 10.05
CA ILE A 179 11.16 -6.19 9.10
C ILE A 179 12.69 -6.07 9.17
N ALA A 180 13.35 -7.17 9.54
CA ALA A 180 14.80 -7.21 9.72
C ALA A 180 15.56 -7.75 8.50
N ALA A 181 14.94 -8.62 7.68
CA ALA A 181 15.61 -9.21 6.53
C ALA A 181 14.62 -9.84 5.55
N PHE A 182 15.13 -10.17 4.37
CA PHE A 182 14.46 -10.94 3.32
C PHE A 182 15.26 -12.21 3.05
N GLU A 183 14.59 -13.36 3.00
CA GLU A 183 15.17 -14.63 2.59
C GLU A 183 14.81 -14.89 1.13
N LEU A 184 15.82 -15.19 0.31
CA LEU A 184 15.69 -15.41 -1.12
C LEU A 184 15.55 -16.90 -1.45
N ALA A 185 14.99 -17.20 -2.62
CA ALA A 185 14.81 -18.56 -3.12
C ALA A 185 16.13 -19.32 -3.30
N ASP A 186 17.24 -18.61 -3.57
CA ASP A 186 18.59 -19.18 -3.69
C ASP A 186 19.31 -19.40 -2.36
N GLY A 187 18.63 -19.11 -1.23
CA GLY A 187 19.14 -19.29 0.12
C GLY A 187 19.90 -18.08 0.69
N ARG A 188 20.15 -17.04 -0.09
CA ARG A 188 20.71 -15.78 0.44
C ARG A 188 19.74 -15.10 1.39
N ARG A 189 20.29 -14.37 2.34
CA ARG A 189 19.54 -13.50 3.25
C ARG A 189 20.04 -12.08 3.11
N ILE A 190 19.15 -11.16 2.83
CA ILE A 190 19.43 -9.73 2.74
C ILE A 190 18.98 -9.08 4.04
N SER A 191 19.94 -8.60 4.84
CA SER A 191 19.73 -8.09 6.19
C SER A 191 19.72 -6.55 6.18
N VAL A 192 18.68 -5.94 6.75
CA VAL A 192 18.63 -4.47 6.91
C VAL A 192 19.83 -3.98 7.71
N ARG A 193 20.24 -4.72 8.76
CA ARG A 193 21.36 -4.36 9.62
C ARG A 193 22.72 -4.42 8.91
N GLU A 194 22.92 -5.48 8.12
CA GLU A 194 24.24 -5.79 7.57
C GLU A 194 24.45 -5.15 6.20
N ASP A 195 23.38 -5.09 5.39
CA ASP A 195 23.46 -4.73 3.97
C ASP A 195 22.99 -3.29 3.67
N TRP A 196 22.42 -2.58 4.65
CA TRP A 196 21.88 -1.21 4.42
C TRP A 196 22.88 -0.25 3.83
N THR A 197 24.13 -0.31 4.28
CA THR A 197 25.22 0.58 3.84
C THR A 197 26.01 0.01 2.67
N SER A 198 25.71 -1.20 2.21
CA SER A 198 26.34 -1.82 1.04
C SER A 198 26.15 -0.95 -0.20
N GLN A 199 27.21 -0.84 -1.01
CA GLN A 199 27.14 -0.24 -2.34
C GLN A 199 26.80 -1.27 -3.42
N GLY A 200 26.68 -2.54 -3.04
CA GLY A 200 26.30 -3.65 -3.90
C GLY A 200 24.78 -3.73 -4.14
N PRO A 201 24.35 -4.75 -4.90
CA PRO A 201 22.95 -4.94 -5.24
C PRO A 201 22.04 -5.12 -4.01
N GLU A 202 22.57 -5.67 -2.90
CA GLU A 202 21.82 -5.86 -1.65
C GLU A 202 21.41 -4.51 -1.04
N GLY A 203 22.32 -3.58 -0.93
CA GLY A 203 22.03 -2.24 -0.40
C GLY A 203 21.14 -1.42 -1.33
N VAL A 204 21.30 -1.57 -2.65
CA VAL A 204 20.40 -0.95 -3.64
C VAL A 204 19.00 -1.53 -3.50
N PHE A 205 18.87 -2.86 -3.41
CA PHE A 205 17.59 -3.55 -3.16
C PHE A 205 16.89 -3.00 -1.91
N LEU A 206 17.57 -2.94 -0.77
CA LEU A 206 16.97 -2.47 0.48
C LEU A 206 16.45 -1.03 0.37
N LYS A 207 17.18 -0.14 -0.29
CA LYS A 207 16.74 1.25 -0.50
C LYS A 207 15.56 1.33 -1.46
N THR A 208 15.58 0.56 -2.54
CA THR A 208 14.48 0.48 -3.51
C THR A 208 13.18 0.00 -2.86
N VAL A 209 13.25 -1.07 -2.08
CA VAL A 209 12.05 -1.60 -1.41
C VAL A 209 11.56 -0.70 -0.28
N ARG A 210 12.46 -0.01 0.46
CA ARG A 210 12.10 1.03 1.42
C ARG A 210 11.34 2.17 0.74
N ASP A 211 11.84 2.67 -0.38
CA ASP A 211 11.19 3.76 -1.11
C ASP A 211 9.80 3.32 -1.61
N GLY A 212 9.67 2.11 -2.13
CA GLY A 212 8.38 1.54 -2.51
C GLY A 212 7.40 1.34 -1.33
N ALA A 213 7.91 1.12 -0.11
CA ALA A 213 7.05 1.03 1.08
C ALA A 213 6.43 2.39 1.45
N CYS A 214 7.10 3.50 1.13
CA CYS A 214 6.61 4.86 1.39
C CYS A 214 5.31 5.19 0.66
N ASP A 215 5.05 4.53 -0.46
CA ASP A 215 3.83 4.72 -1.25
C ASP A 215 2.63 3.92 -0.70
N VAL A 216 2.91 2.91 0.13
CA VAL A 216 1.92 1.92 0.60
C VAL A 216 1.57 2.12 2.08
N PHE A 217 2.56 2.40 2.91
CA PHE A 217 2.39 2.50 4.36
C PHE A 217 2.17 3.93 4.84
N GLY A 218 1.46 4.08 5.96
CA GLY A 218 1.27 5.38 6.60
C GLY A 218 2.56 5.92 7.21
N THR A 219 3.42 5.03 7.69
CA THR A 219 4.79 5.34 8.13
C THR A 219 5.74 4.27 7.65
N THR A 220 6.86 4.71 7.10
CA THR A 220 8.02 3.88 6.77
C THR A 220 9.25 4.48 7.42
N LEU A 221 9.86 3.76 8.37
CA LEU A 221 11.13 4.15 9.00
C LEU A 221 12.21 3.14 8.62
N SER A 222 13.41 3.64 8.39
CA SER A 222 14.57 2.85 7.98
C SER A 222 15.79 3.21 8.86
N PRO A 223 16.95 2.57 8.67
CA PRO A 223 18.18 2.95 9.38
C PRO A 223 18.59 4.43 9.22
N ASP A 224 18.12 5.11 8.17
CA ASP A 224 18.39 6.54 7.98
C ASP A 224 17.61 7.43 8.96
N TYR A 225 16.58 6.89 9.63
CA TYR A 225 15.77 7.68 10.55
C TYR A 225 16.48 7.93 11.89
N ASN A 226 16.89 6.87 12.59
CA ASN A 226 17.62 6.97 13.85
C ASN A 226 18.18 5.59 14.28
N ALA A 227 19.00 5.59 15.34
CA ALA A 227 19.66 4.39 15.85
C ALA A 227 18.70 3.28 16.33
N LEU A 228 17.46 3.60 16.72
CA LEU A 228 16.47 2.60 17.12
C LEU A 228 15.94 1.78 15.95
N HIS A 229 16.15 2.23 14.72
CA HIS A 229 15.77 1.58 13.46
C HIS A 229 16.98 1.10 12.66
N ALA A 230 18.17 1.01 13.28
CA ALA A 230 19.42 0.66 12.59
C ALA A 230 19.42 -0.76 12.00
N ASP A 231 18.50 -1.63 12.40
CA ASP A 231 18.49 -3.05 12.06
C ASP A 231 17.16 -3.55 11.44
N HIS A 232 16.21 -2.65 11.19
CA HIS A 232 14.91 -3.03 10.63
C HIS A 232 14.22 -1.88 9.92
N PHE A 233 13.25 -2.21 9.08
CA PHE A 233 12.20 -1.30 8.63
C PHE A 233 11.02 -1.37 9.58
N HIS A 234 10.58 -0.24 10.08
CA HIS A 234 9.29 -0.12 10.74
C HIS A 234 8.25 0.34 9.70
N LEU A 235 7.23 -0.47 9.49
CA LEU A 235 6.12 -0.20 8.56
C LEU A 235 4.82 -0.18 9.34
N ASP A 236 4.06 0.92 9.27
CA ASP A 236 2.76 1.01 9.94
C ASP A 236 1.67 1.59 9.03
N GLN A 237 0.42 1.36 9.42
CA GLN A 237 -0.75 1.87 8.73
C GLN A 237 -1.42 3.02 9.49
N ALA A 238 -0.64 3.87 10.18
CA ALA A 238 -1.15 5.06 10.83
C ALA A 238 -1.81 6.01 9.82
N GLN A 239 -2.93 6.61 10.21
CA GLN A 239 -3.55 7.67 9.43
C GLN A 239 -2.76 8.98 9.62
N ARG A 240 -2.03 9.40 8.60
CA ARG A 240 -1.14 10.58 8.65
C ARG A 240 -1.48 11.67 7.64
N GLY A 241 -2.71 11.69 7.14
CA GLY A 241 -3.09 12.64 6.07
C GLY A 241 -2.41 12.32 4.73
N TYR A 242 -2.24 13.32 3.88
CA TYR A 242 -1.62 13.15 2.57
C TYR A 242 -0.11 12.87 2.70
N GLY A 243 0.36 11.77 2.07
CA GLY A 243 1.78 11.52 1.79
C GLY A 243 2.55 10.72 2.84
N GLY A 244 1.91 10.16 3.88
CA GLY A 244 2.59 9.31 4.86
C GLY A 244 3.79 9.98 5.54
N PHE A 245 4.55 9.21 6.32
CA PHE A 245 5.83 9.63 6.91
C PHE A 245 6.92 8.64 6.51
N CYS A 246 7.84 9.08 5.69
CA CYS A 246 8.93 8.26 5.14
C CYS A 246 10.30 8.82 5.55
N ARG A 247 11.14 8.00 6.22
CA ARG A 247 12.50 8.35 6.67
C ARG A 247 13.42 7.13 6.68
#